data_9e63f5cc38d6edce7b2aae640c11fa0b
#
_entry.id   9e63f5cc38d6edce7b2aae640c11fa0b
#
_cell.length_a   1.000
_cell.length_b   1.000
_cell.length_c   1.000
_cell.angle_alpha   90.00
_cell.angle_beta   90.00
_cell.angle_gamma   90.00
#
_symmetry.space_group_name_H-M   'P 1'
#
loop_
_entity.id
_entity.type
_entity.pdbx_description
1 polymer ?
#
loop_
_entity_poly.entity_id
_entity_poly.type
_entity_poly.pdbx_seq_one_letter_code
_entity_poly.pdbx_strand_id
1 'polypeptide(L)'
;METSAVRKNHLSELFALDLRSMGLFRMGIALILLYDLLLRSFELSFFYTDQGATPREVLWHSPFPMGVVWWISPHMLSGSFAWQAFLFVLSALAGIALLLGYKTRWAVAISWFLLMGSHARQPMILQGNDVLLRCALFWSFFVPLGARFSLDSLSKTATIYHSNRVLSWGTAAIILQLCILYFNAAIPKVSYEWRGDFNALYYVLNMDYFTNPFGYWLLEYPAILVLLTKATLLLEISIPFLLLMPLGNAYLRLMAFGTMVGFHLGIYMCMDVGLFSFMCIAYWLVFLPSLFWDKVATFIPWKFLGSGTEATSPEVLATPGPRWLIPCLLIFVMVMNYQRYLNPPMVSDEASIVDTVGRITGLDQYWAMFSPGVLKDGLKIWAEGTKADGSKVNLFNPGQDNRSSDRRMVWTKEDSYARKRFLIWGLYEFPRDPFSRAFLKMMLEDWNKNHDTRDKIVSAQIVSLKTQTSPPHETIESPTINEKILMEYIPQPRD
;
A
#
# COMPACT_ATOMS: atom_id res chain seq x y z
N MET A 1 -39.00 -23.22 -13.28
CA MET A 1 -37.65 -23.72 -13.65
C MET A 1 -36.77 -22.70 -14.34
N GLU A 2 -37.31 -21.80 -15.13
CA GLU A 2 -36.55 -20.70 -15.81
C GLU A 2 -35.85 -19.71 -14.86
N THR A 3 -36.46 -19.41 -13.71
CA THR A 3 -35.89 -18.47 -12.74
C THR A 3 -34.58 -18.93 -12.09
N SER A 4 -34.35 -20.24 -11.94
CA SER A 4 -33.10 -20.76 -11.35
C SER A 4 -31.92 -20.79 -12.34
N ALA A 5 -32.19 -21.03 -13.62
CA ALA A 5 -31.20 -21.03 -14.67
C ALA A 5 -30.73 -19.58 -15.00
N VAL A 6 -31.67 -18.62 -15.03
CA VAL A 6 -31.38 -17.18 -15.18
C VAL A 6 -30.56 -16.66 -14.01
N ARG A 7 -30.90 -17.06 -12.76
CA ARG A 7 -30.15 -16.65 -11.55
C ARG A 7 -28.73 -17.21 -11.50
N LYS A 8 -28.50 -18.44 -11.96
CA LYS A 8 -27.16 -19.03 -12.08
C LYS A 8 -26.28 -18.26 -13.08
N ASN A 9 -26.85 -17.82 -14.20
CA ASN A 9 -26.15 -17.04 -15.19
C ASN A 9 -25.71 -15.65 -14.65
N HIS A 10 -26.52 -14.96 -13.89
CA HIS A 10 -26.16 -13.66 -13.30
C HIS A 10 -25.01 -13.77 -12.30
N LEU A 11 -25.04 -14.73 -11.37
CA LEU A 11 -23.95 -14.94 -10.42
C LEU A 11 -22.65 -15.37 -11.11
N SER A 12 -22.76 -16.17 -12.16
CA SER A 12 -21.60 -16.60 -12.91
C SER A 12 -20.92 -15.45 -13.68
N GLU A 13 -21.69 -14.51 -14.19
CA GLU A 13 -21.15 -13.33 -14.84
C GLU A 13 -20.50 -12.37 -13.83
N LEU A 14 -21.11 -12.20 -12.65
CA LEU A 14 -20.64 -11.26 -11.64
C LEU A 14 -19.37 -11.71 -10.92
N PHE A 15 -19.26 -12.99 -10.56
CA PHE A 15 -18.23 -13.45 -9.65
C PHE A 15 -17.28 -14.49 -10.24
N ALA A 16 -17.48 -14.90 -11.49
CA ALA A 16 -16.53 -15.76 -12.16
C ALA A 16 -15.29 -14.98 -12.62
N LEU A 17 -14.13 -15.62 -12.48
CA LEU A 17 -12.83 -15.12 -12.95
C LEU A 17 -12.20 -16.13 -13.91
N ASP A 18 -11.39 -15.62 -14.85
CA ASP A 18 -10.64 -16.46 -15.79
C ASP A 18 -9.33 -16.96 -15.14
N LEU A 19 -9.05 -18.25 -15.25
CA LEU A 19 -7.85 -18.88 -14.67
C LEU A 19 -6.56 -18.30 -15.23
N ARG A 20 -6.56 -17.84 -16.48
CA ARG A 20 -5.39 -17.19 -17.11
C ARG A 20 -5.13 -15.82 -16.47
N SER A 21 -6.20 -15.08 -16.19
CA SER A 21 -6.13 -13.80 -15.49
C SER A 21 -5.65 -13.96 -14.05
N MET A 22 -6.10 -15.03 -13.35
CA MET A 22 -5.59 -15.37 -12.03
C MET A 22 -4.11 -15.73 -12.06
N GLY A 23 -3.63 -16.46 -13.10
CA GLY A 23 -2.21 -16.75 -13.29
C GLY A 23 -1.40 -15.48 -13.48
N LEU A 24 -1.89 -14.55 -14.28
CA LEU A 24 -1.24 -13.25 -14.52
C LEU A 24 -1.27 -12.37 -13.24
N PHE A 25 -2.39 -12.33 -12.53
CA PHE A 25 -2.49 -11.67 -11.22
C PHE A 25 -1.47 -12.23 -10.22
N ARG A 26 -1.34 -13.55 -10.11
CA ARG A 26 -0.31 -14.19 -9.27
C ARG A 26 1.08 -13.69 -9.61
N MET A 27 1.42 -13.65 -10.91
CA MET A 27 2.72 -13.15 -11.35
C MET A 27 2.91 -11.67 -11.01
N GLY A 28 1.87 -10.86 -11.19
CA GLY A 28 1.89 -9.44 -10.85
C GLY A 28 2.15 -9.18 -9.37
N ILE A 29 1.38 -9.82 -8.47
CA ILE A 29 1.58 -9.65 -7.01
C ILE A 29 2.92 -10.22 -6.54
N ALA A 30 3.41 -11.30 -7.16
CA ALA A 30 4.73 -11.85 -6.85
C ALA A 30 5.86 -10.89 -7.26
N LEU A 31 5.76 -10.26 -8.43
CA LEU A 31 6.72 -9.24 -8.87
C LEU A 31 6.72 -8.02 -7.95
N ILE A 32 5.55 -7.54 -7.54
CA ILE A 32 5.45 -6.44 -6.56
C ILE A 32 6.09 -6.84 -5.24
N LEU A 33 5.81 -8.05 -4.72
CA LEU A 33 6.41 -8.56 -3.51
C LEU A 33 7.94 -8.61 -3.59
N LEU A 34 8.48 -9.17 -4.67
CA LEU A 34 9.92 -9.29 -4.87
C LEU A 34 10.60 -7.93 -5.01
N TYR A 35 9.99 -7.01 -5.75
CA TYR A 35 10.52 -5.66 -5.92
C TYR A 35 10.46 -4.86 -4.60
N ASP A 36 9.38 -4.98 -3.82
CA ASP A 36 9.28 -4.37 -2.50
C ASP A 36 10.34 -4.91 -1.53
N LEU A 37 10.54 -6.24 -1.52
CA LEU A 37 11.62 -6.86 -0.73
C LEU A 37 13.01 -6.36 -1.16
N LEU A 38 13.25 -6.22 -2.45
CA LEU A 38 14.50 -5.66 -2.97
C LEU A 38 14.72 -4.24 -2.46
N LEU A 39 13.72 -3.36 -2.57
CA LEU A 39 13.81 -1.99 -2.08
C LEU A 39 14.06 -1.94 -0.56
N ARG A 40 13.36 -2.77 0.21
CA ARG A 40 13.55 -2.86 1.67
C ARG A 40 14.92 -3.40 2.05
N SER A 41 15.53 -4.28 1.23
CA SER A 41 16.81 -4.88 1.51
C SER A 41 17.97 -3.89 1.50
N PHE A 42 17.89 -2.81 0.72
CA PHE A 42 18.88 -1.73 0.72
C PHE A 42 18.93 -0.97 2.05
N GLU A 43 17.82 -0.94 2.77
CA GLU A 43 17.70 -0.26 4.06
C GLU A 43 17.44 -1.25 5.22
N LEU A 44 17.91 -2.50 5.08
CA LEU A 44 17.65 -3.57 6.05
C LEU A 44 18.17 -3.20 7.44
N SER A 45 19.39 -2.69 7.52
CA SER A 45 20.02 -2.27 8.78
C SER A 45 19.23 -1.13 9.43
N PHE A 46 18.82 -0.16 8.64
CA PHE A 46 18.11 1.02 9.11
C PHE A 46 16.70 0.72 9.64
N PHE A 47 15.92 -0.12 8.93
CA PHE A 47 14.52 -0.34 9.28
C PHE A 47 14.28 -1.58 10.16
N TYR A 48 15.12 -2.62 10.09
CA TYR A 48 14.77 -3.93 10.62
C TYR A 48 15.70 -4.43 11.75
N THR A 49 16.84 -3.77 12.00
CA THR A 49 17.74 -4.15 13.09
C THR A 49 17.45 -3.37 14.37
N ASP A 50 17.98 -3.85 15.50
CA ASP A 50 17.88 -3.16 16.77
C ASP A 50 18.82 -1.95 16.87
N GLN A 51 19.76 -1.80 15.92
CA GLN A 51 20.64 -0.64 15.79
C GLN A 51 20.05 0.43 14.85
N GLY A 52 18.91 0.13 14.24
CA GLY A 52 18.24 1.02 13.29
C GLY A 52 17.23 1.97 13.94
N ALA A 53 16.41 2.58 13.09
CA ALA A 53 15.45 3.62 13.48
C ALA A 53 14.39 3.16 14.50
N THR A 54 14.09 1.86 14.55
CA THR A 54 13.03 1.31 15.41
C THR A 54 13.48 0.02 16.09
N PRO A 55 14.26 0.08 17.18
CA PRO A 55 14.62 -1.08 17.97
C PRO A 55 13.40 -1.86 18.46
N ARG A 56 13.50 -3.19 18.56
CA ARG A 56 12.39 -4.06 19.04
C ARG A 56 11.91 -3.68 20.45
N GLU A 57 12.82 -3.27 21.31
CA GLU A 57 12.49 -2.78 22.65
C GLU A 57 11.50 -1.61 22.61
N VAL A 58 11.71 -0.67 21.71
CA VAL A 58 10.83 0.48 21.52
C VAL A 58 9.45 0.03 21.01
N LEU A 59 9.40 -0.96 20.11
CA LEU A 59 8.14 -1.53 19.61
C LEU A 59 7.30 -2.11 20.76
N TRP A 60 7.91 -2.87 21.66
CA TRP A 60 7.20 -3.49 22.79
C TRP A 60 6.56 -2.47 23.75
N HIS A 61 7.11 -1.26 23.85
CA HIS A 61 6.64 -0.18 24.71
C HIS A 61 5.82 0.87 23.96
N SER A 62 5.62 0.69 22.68
CA SER A 62 4.87 1.62 21.84
C SER A 62 3.36 1.49 22.05
N PRO A 63 2.61 2.60 21.98
CA PRO A 63 1.16 2.58 21.95
C PRO A 63 0.59 1.99 20.65
N PHE A 64 1.43 1.64 19.66
CA PHE A 64 0.96 0.94 18.48
C PHE A 64 0.35 -0.41 18.86
N PRO A 65 -0.95 -0.62 18.66
CA PRO A 65 -1.64 -1.80 19.13
C PRO A 65 -1.39 -3.03 18.25
N MET A 66 -0.12 -3.36 17.99
CA MET A 66 0.31 -4.54 17.19
C MET A 66 0.52 -5.80 18.05
N GLY A 67 0.31 -5.71 19.36
CA GLY A 67 0.70 -6.66 20.40
C GLY A 67 0.70 -8.14 20.01
N VAL A 68 -0.45 -8.71 19.60
CA VAL A 68 -0.54 -10.15 19.26
C VAL A 68 0.30 -10.50 18.01
N VAL A 69 0.36 -9.60 17.02
CA VAL A 69 1.10 -9.86 15.77
C VAL A 69 2.61 -9.86 16.03
N TRP A 70 3.09 -9.08 16.99
CA TRP A 70 4.50 -9.12 17.39
C TRP A 70 4.90 -10.49 17.96
N TRP A 71 4.04 -11.13 18.76
CA TRP A 71 4.32 -12.45 19.33
C TRP A 71 4.45 -13.55 18.28
N ILE A 72 3.76 -13.44 17.14
CA ILE A 72 3.80 -14.43 16.06
C ILE A 72 4.77 -14.07 14.93
N SER A 73 5.31 -12.85 14.92
CA SER A 73 6.22 -12.38 13.88
C SER A 73 7.62 -12.95 14.03
N PRO A 74 8.15 -13.69 13.03
CA PRO A 74 9.51 -14.18 13.08
C PRO A 74 10.55 -13.04 13.08
N HIS A 75 10.22 -11.87 12.56
CA HIS A 75 11.10 -10.70 12.58
C HIS A 75 11.30 -10.13 14.00
N MET A 76 10.41 -10.46 14.94
CA MET A 76 10.54 -10.04 16.35
C MET A 76 11.42 -10.98 17.18
N LEU A 77 11.84 -12.14 16.67
CA LEU A 77 12.70 -13.09 17.40
C LEU A 77 14.12 -12.57 17.60
N SER A 78 14.69 -11.88 16.60
CA SER A 78 16.01 -11.26 16.71
C SER A 78 16.11 -9.99 15.88
N GLY A 79 16.73 -8.93 16.43
CA GLY A 79 17.06 -7.69 15.71
C GLY A 79 18.45 -7.69 15.08
N SER A 80 19.14 -8.84 15.04
CA SER A 80 20.43 -8.94 14.37
C SER A 80 20.29 -8.84 12.84
N PHE A 81 21.26 -8.22 12.19
CA PHE A 81 21.29 -8.13 10.73
C PHE A 81 21.19 -9.50 10.04
N ALA A 82 21.94 -10.50 10.53
CA ALA A 82 21.98 -11.84 9.95
C ALA A 82 20.60 -12.52 9.98
N TRP A 83 19.86 -12.38 11.08
CA TRP A 83 18.51 -12.94 11.19
C TRP A 83 17.53 -12.25 10.24
N GLN A 84 17.55 -10.93 10.19
CA GLN A 84 16.69 -10.18 9.30
C GLN A 84 16.99 -10.49 7.82
N ALA A 85 18.27 -10.55 7.45
CA ALA A 85 18.70 -10.93 6.10
C ALA A 85 18.25 -12.35 5.74
N PHE A 86 18.35 -13.31 6.67
CA PHE A 86 17.84 -14.66 6.47
C PHE A 86 16.33 -14.68 6.17
N LEU A 87 15.53 -13.93 6.93
CA LEU A 87 14.09 -13.85 6.69
C LEU A 87 13.75 -13.18 5.35
N PHE A 88 14.53 -12.19 4.94
CA PHE A 88 14.38 -11.54 3.62
C PHE A 88 14.69 -12.52 2.49
N VAL A 89 15.76 -13.32 2.61
CA VAL A 89 16.09 -14.37 1.63
C VAL A 89 14.97 -15.41 1.56
N LEU A 90 14.44 -15.85 2.71
CA LEU A 90 13.34 -16.80 2.75
C LEU A 90 12.07 -16.23 2.11
N SER A 91 11.78 -14.94 2.35
CA SER A 91 10.66 -14.21 1.71
C SER A 91 10.85 -14.11 0.20
N ALA A 92 12.07 -13.85 -0.28
CA ALA A 92 12.38 -13.79 -1.70
C ALA A 92 12.22 -15.16 -2.36
N LEU A 93 12.68 -16.24 -1.73
CA LEU A 93 12.48 -17.60 -2.23
C LEU A 93 11.00 -17.97 -2.33
N ALA A 94 10.19 -17.61 -1.33
CA ALA A 94 8.73 -17.80 -1.37
C ALA A 94 8.09 -16.96 -2.50
N GLY A 95 8.52 -15.70 -2.68
CA GLY A 95 8.09 -14.84 -3.77
C GLY A 95 8.45 -15.39 -5.16
N ILE A 96 9.65 -15.96 -5.33
CA ILE A 96 10.07 -16.64 -6.56
C ILE A 96 9.21 -17.88 -6.82
N ALA A 97 8.98 -18.70 -5.79
CA ALA A 97 8.09 -19.86 -5.89
C ALA A 97 6.66 -19.43 -6.29
N LEU A 98 6.17 -18.33 -5.73
CA LEU A 98 4.87 -17.75 -6.10
C LEU A 98 4.88 -17.25 -7.56
N LEU A 99 5.92 -16.57 -8.01
CA LEU A 99 6.06 -16.09 -9.38
C LEU A 99 6.03 -17.24 -10.38
N LEU A 100 6.79 -18.29 -10.12
CA LEU A 100 6.85 -19.49 -10.95
C LEU A 100 5.60 -20.37 -10.82
N GLY A 101 4.79 -20.18 -9.79
CA GLY A 101 3.66 -21.03 -9.49
C GLY A 101 4.07 -22.45 -9.08
N TYR A 102 5.09 -22.55 -8.25
CA TYR A 102 5.57 -23.80 -7.68
C TYR A 102 5.02 -23.98 -6.28
N LYS A 103 4.31 -25.11 -6.05
CA LYS A 103 3.58 -25.35 -4.80
C LYS A 103 2.80 -24.10 -4.37
N THR A 104 2.05 -23.54 -5.29
CA THR A 104 1.46 -22.19 -5.24
C THR A 104 0.75 -21.90 -3.91
N ARG A 105 0.01 -22.85 -3.35
CA ARG A 105 -0.69 -22.66 -2.06
C ARG A 105 0.28 -22.39 -0.91
N TRP A 106 1.38 -23.16 -0.85
CA TRP A 106 2.43 -22.96 0.17
C TRP A 106 3.20 -21.68 -0.08
N ALA A 107 3.49 -21.35 -1.34
CA ALA A 107 4.15 -20.10 -1.70
C ALA A 107 3.32 -18.89 -1.26
N VAL A 108 2.00 -18.89 -1.49
CA VAL A 108 1.08 -17.85 -0.97
C VAL A 108 1.15 -17.78 0.55
N ALA A 109 1.05 -18.94 1.24
CA ALA A 109 1.05 -19.00 2.70
C ALA A 109 2.30 -18.40 3.32
N ILE A 110 3.45 -18.85 2.85
CA ILE A 110 4.75 -18.42 3.38
C ILE A 110 4.98 -16.95 3.04
N SER A 111 4.67 -16.52 1.81
CA SER A 111 4.78 -15.11 1.41
C SER A 111 3.90 -14.21 2.27
N TRP A 112 2.65 -14.58 2.49
CA TRP A 112 1.73 -13.82 3.34
C TRP A 112 2.22 -13.74 4.79
N PHE A 113 2.64 -14.87 5.38
CA PHE A 113 3.10 -14.92 6.76
C PHE A 113 4.36 -14.08 7.00
N LEU A 114 5.35 -14.19 6.11
CA LEU A 114 6.58 -13.41 6.22
C LEU A 114 6.36 -11.92 5.94
N LEU A 115 5.48 -11.58 4.99
CA LEU A 115 5.06 -10.20 4.75
C LEU A 115 4.40 -9.59 5.99
N MET A 116 3.46 -10.32 6.61
CA MET A 116 2.81 -9.91 7.85
C MET A 116 3.84 -9.67 8.96
N GLY A 117 4.82 -10.58 9.07
CA GLY A 117 5.91 -10.44 10.04
C GLY A 117 6.76 -9.19 9.82
N SER A 118 7.10 -8.88 8.57
CA SER A 118 7.87 -7.69 8.21
C SER A 118 7.10 -6.39 8.45
N HIS A 119 5.79 -6.39 8.20
CA HIS A 119 4.89 -5.26 8.47
C HIS A 119 4.75 -5.01 9.98
N ALA A 120 4.64 -6.08 10.77
CA ALA A 120 4.61 -5.97 12.22
C ALA A 120 5.92 -5.43 12.79
N ARG A 121 7.08 -5.83 12.19
CA ARG A 121 8.41 -5.36 12.61
C ARG A 121 8.60 -3.86 12.35
N GLN A 122 7.99 -3.33 11.29
CA GLN A 122 8.16 -1.92 10.91
C GLN A 122 6.82 -1.29 10.48
N PRO A 123 5.94 -0.99 11.46
CA PRO A 123 4.60 -0.45 11.16
C PRO A 123 4.61 1.00 10.65
N MET A 124 5.66 1.78 10.98
CA MET A 124 5.75 3.21 10.66
C MET A 124 5.93 3.51 9.16
N ILE A 125 6.33 2.53 8.35
CA ILE A 125 6.62 2.72 6.94
C ILE A 125 5.61 2.04 6.01
N LEU A 126 4.48 1.57 6.56
CA LEU A 126 3.46 0.90 5.78
C LEU A 126 2.72 1.90 4.87
N GLN A 127 2.47 1.46 3.65
CA GLN A 127 1.80 2.23 2.60
C GLN A 127 0.57 1.49 2.09
N GLY A 128 -0.24 2.12 1.27
CA GLY A 128 -1.42 1.50 0.69
C GLY A 128 -1.12 0.22 -0.12
N ASN A 129 0.04 0.15 -0.79
CA ASN A 129 0.47 -1.08 -1.48
C ASN A 129 0.70 -2.25 -0.52
N ASP A 130 1.23 -2.00 0.67
CA ASP A 130 1.47 -3.04 1.68
C ASP A 130 0.16 -3.66 2.16
N VAL A 131 -0.82 -2.80 2.42
CA VAL A 131 -2.16 -3.22 2.83
C VAL A 131 -2.84 -4.02 1.71
N LEU A 132 -2.81 -3.51 0.47
CA LEU A 132 -3.44 -4.18 -0.66
C LEU A 132 -2.77 -5.51 -1.01
N LEU A 133 -1.43 -5.58 -0.97
CA LEU A 133 -0.67 -6.82 -1.23
C LEU A 133 -0.98 -7.89 -0.17
N ARG A 134 -1.08 -7.48 1.10
CA ARG A 134 -1.43 -8.35 2.21
C ARG A 134 -2.84 -8.94 2.05
N CYS A 135 -3.83 -8.11 1.73
CA CYS A 135 -5.19 -8.54 1.43
C CYS A 135 -5.24 -9.45 0.18
N ALA A 136 -4.50 -9.09 -0.88
CA ALA A 136 -4.42 -9.88 -2.11
C ALA A 136 -3.86 -11.29 -1.86
N LEU A 137 -2.76 -11.41 -1.11
CA LEU A 137 -2.19 -12.70 -0.73
C LEU A 137 -3.15 -13.50 0.16
N PHE A 138 -3.84 -12.86 1.11
CA PHE A 138 -4.82 -13.53 1.96
C PHE A 138 -5.96 -14.15 1.13
N TRP A 139 -6.62 -13.38 0.27
CA TRP A 139 -7.69 -13.91 -0.57
C TRP A 139 -7.20 -14.94 -1.59
N SER A 140 -5.91 -14.88 -1.96
CA SER A 140 -5.27 -15.85 -2.84
C SER A 140 -5.23 -17.28 -2.31
N PHE A 141 -5.38 -17.49 -1.01
CA PHE A 141 -5.54 -18.83 -0.43
C PHE A 141 -6.77 -19.58 -0.93
N PHE A 142 -7.81 -18.85 -1.30
CA PHE A 142 -9.12 -19.40 -1.58
C PHE A 142 -9.42 -19.54 -3.07
N VAL A 143 -8.42 -19.31 -3.93
CA VAL A 143 -8.54 -19.40 -5.38
C VAL A 143 -7.42 -20.22 -6.00
N PRO A 144 -7.64 -20.87 -7.16
CA PRO A 144 -6.65 -21.74 -7.80
C PRO A 144 -5.61 -20.96 -8.63
N LEU A 145 -4.78 -20.14 -7.99
CA LEU A 145 -3.76 -19.31 -8.67
C LEU A 145 -2.71 -20.10 -9.47
N GLY A 146 -2.49 -21.36 -9.10
CA GLY A 146 -1.58 -22.26 -9.81
C GLY A 146 -2.20 -23.00 -11.00
N ALA A 147 -3.45 -22.70 -11.39
CA ALA A 147 -4.15 -23.42 -12.46
C ALA A 147 -3.61 -23.12 -13.87
N ARG A 148 -3.04 -21.95 -14.10
CA ARG A 148 -2.49 -21.51 -15.39
C ARG A 148 -1.16 -20.77 -15.18
N PHE A 149 -0.31 -20.79 -16.22
CA PHE A 149 1.01 -20.12 -16.25
C PHE A 149 1.91 -20.49 -15.05
N SER A 150 1.91 -21.75 -14.62
CA SER A 150 2.57 -22.21 -13.40
C SER A 150 3.27 -23.54 -13.59
N LEU A 151 4.30 -23.81 -12.79
CA LEU A 151 4.91 -25.12 -12.71
C LEU A 151 3.93 -26.18 -12.18
N ASP A 152 3.00 -25.79 -11.29
CA ASP A 152 1.96 -26.68 -10.78
C ASP A 152 1.05 -27.19 -11.92
N SER A 153 0.74 -26.34 -12.91
CA SER A 153 -0.11 -26.71 -14.05
C SER A 153 0.56 -27.66 -15.03
N LEU A 154 1.90 -27.77 -15.00
CA LEU A 154 2.69 -28.69 -15.82
C LEU A 154 2.90 -30.05 -15.15
N SER A 155 2.53 -30.17 -13.87
CA SER A 155 2.67 -31.42 -13.12
C SER A 155 1.70 -32.49 -13.63
N LYS A 156 2.14 -33.75 -13.59
CA LYS A 156 1.27 -34.91 -13.88
C LYS A 156 0.08 -35.06 -12.91
N THR A 157 0.18 -34.44 -11.73
CA THR A 157 -0.87 -34.39 -10.69
C THR A 157 -1.67 -33.10 -10.72
N ALA A 158 -1.54 -32.30 -11.80
CA ALA A 158 -2.28 -31.06 -11.95
C ALA A 158 -3.80 -31.29 -11.96
N THR A 159 -4.53 -30.44 -11.26
CA THR A 159 -6.00 -30.45 -11.33
C THR A 159 -6.46 -30.10 -12.74
N ILE A 160 -7.32 -30.94 -13.31
CA ILE A 160 -7.93 -30.68 -14.62
C ILE A 160 -9.14 -29.78 -14.39
N TYR A 161 -9.17 -28.64 -15.07
CA TYR A 161 -10.30 -27.71 -15.09
C TYR A 161 -11.03 -27.86 -16.42
N HIS A 162 -12.35 -28.07 -16.36
CA HIS A 162 -13.21 -28.21 -17.53
C HIS A 162 -13.56 -26.87 -18.18
N SER A 163 -13.37 -25.77 -17.45
CA SER A 163 -13.56 -24.40 -17.94
C SER A 163 -12.38 -23.52 -17.54
N ASN A 164 -12.04 -22.54 -18.38
CA ASN A 164 -11.13 -21.48 -17.97
C ASN A 164 -11.79 -20.45 -17.02
N ARG A 165 -13.12 -20.47 -16.88
CA ARG A 165 -13.85 -19.62 -15.95
C ARG A 165 -14.22 -20.40 -14.70
N VAL A 166 -13.93 -19.85 -13.54
CA VAL A 166 -14.25 -20.47 -12.25
C VAL A 166 -15.04 -19.52 -11.36
N LEU A 167 -15.98 -20.09 -10.62
CA LEU A 167 -16.83 -19.38 -9.66
C LEU A 167 -16.66 -20.01 -8.28
N SER A 168 -16.34 -19.19 -7.28
CA SER A 168 -16.23 -19.63 -5.89
C SER A 168 -16.41 -18.42 -4.95
N TRP A 169 -16.53 -18.67 -3.66
CA TRP A 169 -16.47 -17.59 -2.66
C TRP A 169 -15.12 -16.85 -2.69
N GLY A 170 -14.03 -17.54 -3.00
CA GLY A 170 -12.71 -16.90 -3.16
C GLY A 170 -12.66 -15.91 -4.32
N THR A 171 -13.27 -16.24 -5.48
CA THR A 171 -13.35 -15.30 -6.61
C THR A 171 -14.22 -14.10 -6.27
N ALA A 172 -15.33 -14.32 -5.55
CA ALA A 172 -16.15 -13.22 -5.05
C ALA A 172 -15.38 -12.32 -4.08
N ALA A 173 -14.56 -12.90 -3.19
CA ALA A 173 -13.78 -12.14 -2.23
C ALA A 173 -12.73 -11.25 -2.93
N ILE A 174 -12.04 -11.75 -3.95
CA ILE A 174 -11.09 -10.94 -4.74
C ILE A 174 -11.79 -9.76 -5.43
N ILE A 175 -12.98 -9.97 -6.00
CA ILE A 175 -13.74 -8.89 -6.65
C ILE A 175 -14.20 -7.86 -5.62
N LEU A 176 -14.81 -8.33 -4.52
CA LEU A 176 -15.36 -7.46 -3.49
C LEU A 176 -14.27 -6.68 -2.74
N GLN A 177 -13.07 -7.26 -2.55
CA GLN A 177 -11.93 -6.55 -1.96
C GLN A 177 -11.59 -5.28 -2.74
N LEU A 178 -11.58 -5.33 -4.07
CA LEU A 178 -11.30 -4.15 -4.88
C LEU A 178 -12.47 -3.15 -4.86
N CYS A 179 -13.71 -3.64 -4.85
CA CYS A 179 -14.88 -2.78 -4.65
C CYS A 179 -14.83 -2.04 -3.31
N ILE A 180 -14.44 -2.74 -2.22
CA ILE A 180 -14.28 -2.16 -0.89
C ILE A 180 -13.20 -1.07 -0.92
N LEU A 181 -12.07 -1.30 -1.58
CA LEU A 181 -11.00 -0.30 -1.71
C LEU A 181 -11.53 1.00 -2.32
N TYR A 182 -12.08 0.96 -3.53
CA TYR A 182 -12.50 2.18 -4.22
C TYR A 182 -13.69 2.86 -3.55
N PHE A 183 -14.64 2.09 -3.04
CA PHE A 183 -15.78 2.64 -2.33
C PHE A 183 -15.36 3.39 -1.07
N ASN A 184 -14.43 2.80 -0.28
CA ASN A 184 -13.90 3.45 0.92
C ASN A 184 -12.86 4.55 0.60
N ALA A 185 -12.32 4.59 -0.60
CA ALA A 185 -11.52 5.73 -1.05
C ALA A 185 -12.41 6.94 -1.39
N ALA A 186 -13.60 6.72 -1.99
CA ALA A 186 -14.48 7.76 -2.47
C ALA A 186 -15.41 8.35 -1.41
N ILE A 187 -16.06 7.49 -0.59
CA ILE A 187 -17.11 7.92 0.36
C ILE A 187 -16.62 8.97 1.35
N PRO A 188 -15.45 8.81 2.00
CA PRO A 188 -14.96 9.76 2.98
C PRO A 188 -14.54 11.11 2.41
N LYS A 189 -14.37 11.26 1.09
CA LYS A 189 -14.01 12.52 0.41
C LYS A 189 -15.20 13.48 0.39
N VAL A 190 -15.49 14.12 1.52
CA VAL A 190 -16.71 14.94 1.71
C VAL A 190 -16.44 16.43 1.87
N SER A 191 -15.18 16.86 1.97
CA SER A 191 -14.86 18.28 2.14
C SER A 191 -15.25 19.13 0.92
N TYR A 192 -15.24 20.45 1.12
CA TYR A 192 -15.56 21.41 0.08
C TYR A 192 -14.63 21.31 -1.14
N GLU A 193 -13.34 21.04 -0.91
CA GLU A 193 -12.34 20.87 -1.96
C GLU A 193 -12.60 19.64 -2.83
N TRP A 194 -13.27 18.62 -2.29
CA TRP A 194 -13.66 17.43 -3.07
C TRP A 194 -15.00 17.60 -3.78
N ARG A 195 -16.02 18.19 -3.12
CA ARG A 195 -17.41 18.17 -3.60
C ARG A 195 -18.03 19.54 -3.86
N GLY A 196 -17.36 20.62 -3.45
CA GLY A 196 -17.79 21.99 -3.65
C GLY A 196 -17.10 22.63 -4.86
N ASP A 197 -15.88 23.10 -4.67
CA ASP A 197 -15.09 23.76 -5.70
C ASP A 197 -14.22 22.80 -6.56
N PHE A 198 -14.10 21.54 -6.14
CA PHE A 198 -13.32 20.50 -6.81
C PHE A 198 -11.83 20.82 -6.98
N ASN A 199 -11.26 21.57 -6.06
CA ASN A 199 -9.84 21.95 -6.07
C ASN A 199 -8.95 20.95 -5.28
N ALA A 200 -9.45 19.77 -4.89
CA ALA A 200 -8.70 18.84 -4.06
C ALA A 200 -7.35 18.45 -4.67
N LEU A 201 -7.31 18.12 -5.97
CA LEU A 201 -6.04 17.74 -6.61
C LEU A 201 -5.04 18.90 -6.69
N TYR A 202 -5.51 20.15 -6.76
CA TYR A 202 -4.63 21.30 -6.68
C TYR A 202 -3.87 21.31 -5.34
N TYR A 203 -4.56 21.15 -4.21
CA TYR A 203 -3.91 21.11 -2.91
C TYR A 203 -3.05 19.86 -2.73
N VAL A 204 -3.50 18.69 -3.20
CA VAL A 204 -2.72 17.45 -3.16
C VAL A 204 -1.39 17.60 -3.90
N LEU A 205 -1.40 18.19 -5.10
CA LEU A 205 -0.19 18.40 -5.88
C LEU A 205 0.68 19.59 -5.39
N ASN A 206 0.18 20.42 -4.48
CA ASN A 206 1.00 21.38 -3.75
C ASN A 206 1.69 20.78 -2.53
N MET A 207 1.45 19.50 -2.22
CA MET A 207 2.21 18.79 -1.18
C MET A 207 3.55 18.32 -1.77
N ASP A 208 4.60 19.12 -1.62
CA ASP A 208 5.96 18.85 -2.14
C ASP A 208 6.49 17.45 -1.77
N TYR A 209 5.95 16.90 -0.69
CA TYR A 209 6.26 15.58 -0.16
C TYR A 209 5.93 14.42 -1.12
N PHE A 210 4.90 14.58 -1.96
CA PHE A 210 4.44 13.54 -2.88
C PHE A 210 4.62 13.90 -4.35
N THR A 211 4.78 15.17 -4.69
CA THR A 211 4.57 15.64 -6.04
C THR A 211 5.77 15.42 -6.94
N ASN A 212 5.56 14.76 -8.05
CA ASN A 212 6.53 14.52 -9.11
C ASN A 212 6.60 15.72 -10.08
N PRO A 213 7.65 15.83 -10.92
CA PRO A 213 7.80 16.92 -11.90
C PRO A 213 6.57 17.12 -12.80
N PHE A 214 5.91 16.08 -13.23
CA PHE A 214 4.68 16.18 -14.03
C PHE A 214 3.51 16.76 -13.22
N GLY A 215 3.42 16.44 -11.93
CA GLY A 215 2.43 17.04 -11.03
C GLY A 215 2.64 18.55 -10.88
N TYR A 216 3.88 19.02 -10.73
CA TYR A 216 4.20 20.45 -10.70
C TYR A 216 3.84 21.16 -12.01
N TRP A 217 4.12 20.55 -13.15
CA TRP A 217 3.70 21.10 -14.44
C TRP A 217 2.17 21.19 -14.53
N LEU A 218 1.46 20.21 -14.01
CA LEU A 218 -0.01 20.17 -14.04
C LEU A 218 -0.65 21.28 -13.16
N LEU A 219 0.05 21.77 -12.12
CA LEU A 219 -0.40 22.88 -11.28
C LEU A 219 -0.60 24.19 -12.07
N GLU A 220 0.08 24.33 -13.21
CA GLU A 220 -0.09 25.50 -14.11
C GLU A 220 -1.48 25.52 -14.79
N TYR A 221 -2.24 24.41 -14.69
CA TYR A 221 -3.54 24.21 -15.35
C TYR A 221 -4.68 23.91 -14.36
N PRO A 222 -5.10 24.85 -13.48
CA PRO A 222 -6.08 24.58 -12.43
C PRO A 222 -7.42 24.03 -12.95
N ALA A 223 -7.88 24.48 -14.13
CA ALA A 223 -9.11 23.98 -14.75
C ALA A 223 -9.04 22.48 -15.07
N ILE A 224 -7.87 21.98 -15.49
CA ILE A 224 -7.63 20.55 -15.71
C ILE A 224 -7.69 19.79 -14.38
N LEU A 225 -7.13 20.37 -13.31
CA LEU A 225 -7.15 19.74 -11.97
C LEU A 225 -8.57 19.63 -11.42
N VAL A 226 -9.43 20.62 -11.65
CA VAL A 226 -10.86 20.55 -11.31
C VAL A 226 -11.54 19.38 -12.06
N LEU A 227 -11.29 19.26 -13.37
CA LEU A 227 -11.82 18.14 -14.16
C LEU A 227 -11.32 16.78 -13.65
N LEU A 228 -10.04 16.67 -13.37
CA LEU A 228 -9.42 15.44 -12.84
C LEU A 228 -9.92 15.10 -11.43
N THR A 229 -10.21 16.11 -10.58
CA THR A 229 -10.82 15.89 -9.27
C THR A 229 -12.22 15.28 -9.41
N LYS A 230 -13.06 15.83 -10.31
CA LYS A 230 -14.37 15.26 -10.61
C LYS A 230 -14.28 13.85 -11.19
N ALA A 231 -13.35 13.64 -12.12
CA ALA A 231 -13.10 12.33 -12.73
C ALA A 231 -12.67 11.30 -11.69
N THR A 232 -11.78 11.66 -10.75
CA THR A 232 -11.34 10.78 -9.64
C THR A 232 -12.52 10.30 -8.82
N LEU A 233 -13.39 11.21 -8.34
CA LEU A 233 -14.57 10.85 -7.57
C LEU A 233 -15.53 9.95 -8.38
N LEU A 234 -15.79 10.33 -9.64
CA LEU A 234 -16.66 9.56 -10.51
C LEU A 234 -16.14 8.13 -10.73
N LEU A 235 -14.84 7.99 -11.00
CA LEU A 235 -14.22 6.69 -11.22
C LEU A 235 -14.27 5.82 -9.94
N GLU A 236 -13.81 6.35 -8.81
CA GLU A 236 -13.80 5.61 -7.55
C GLU A 236 -15.20 5.13 -7.14
N ILE A 237 -16.25 5.93 -7.37
CA ILE A 237 -17.63 5.55 -7.08
C ILE A 237 -18.17 4.56 -8.12
N SER A 238 -17.90 4.77 -9.42
CA SER A 238 -18.51 3.97 -10.49
C SER A 238 -17.93 2.56 -10.60
N ILE A 239 -16.65 2.39 -10.32
CA ILE A 239 -15.93 1.13 -10.55
C ILE A 239 -16.58 -0.07 -9.84
N PRO A 240 -16.98 0.00 -8.56
CA PRO A 240 -17.68 -1.12 -7.91
C PRO A 240 -18.96 -1.52 -8.65
N PHE A 241 -19.73 -0.55 -9.13
CA PHE A 241 -20.96 -0.82 -9.88
C PHE A 241 -20.68 -1.43 -11.25
N LEU A 242 -19.65 -0.95 -11.96
CA LEU A 242 -19.26 -1.52 -13.26
C LEU A 242 -18.78 -2.97 -13.12
N LEU A 243 -18.03 -3.29 -12.07
CA LEU A 243 -17.58 -4.65 -11.81
C LEU A 243 -18.71 -5.59 -11.46
N LEU A 244 -19.74 -5.10 -10.79
CA LEU A 244 -20.90 -5.86 -10.33
C LEU A 244 -22.12 -5.77 -11.29
N MET A 245 -21.96 -5.15 -12.47
CA MET A 245 -23.01 -5.12 -13.47
C MET A 245 -23.08 -6.47 -14.22
N PRO A 246 -24.25 -7.15 -14.25
CA PRO A 246 -24.36 -8.46 -14.90
C PRO A 246 -24.39 -8.38 -16.42
N LEU A 247 -25.00 -7.30 -16.97
CA LEU A 247 -25.16 -7.13 -18.40
C LEU A 247 -23.88 -6.58 -19.03
N GLY A 248 -23.38 -7.26 -20.09
CA GLY A 248 -22.16 -6.82 -20.78
C GLY A 248 -20.89 -6.91 -19.91
N ASN A 249 -20.89 -7.69 -18.86
CA ASN A 249 -19.85 -7.73 -17.81
C ASN A 249 -18.42 -7.86 -18.39
N ALA A 250 -18.19 -8.69 -19.42
CA ALA A 250 -16.88 -8.86 -20.02
C ALA A 250 -16.34 -7.54 -20.65
N TYR A 251 -17.20 -6.80 -21.38
CA TYR A 251 -16.80 -5.52 -21.96
C TYR A 251 -16.62 -4.42 -20.91
N LEU A 252 -17.51 -4.38 -19.91
CA LEU A 252 -17.41 -3.43 -18.80
C LEU A 252 -16.14 -3.66 -17.96
N ARG A 253 -15.77 -4.90 -17.71
CA ARG A 253 -14.49 -5.24 -17.04
C ARG A 253 -13.30 -4.82 -17.86
N LEU A 254 -13.31 -5.02 -19.17
CA LEU A 254 -12.20 -4.61 -20.04
C LEU A 254 -12.08 -3.09 -20.10
N MET A 255 -13.19 -2.38 -20.19
CA MET A 255 -13.24 -0.92 -20.13
C MET A 255 -12.73 -0.43 -18.77
N ALA A 256 -13.25 -0.98 -17.67
CA ALA A 256 -12.82 -0.64 -16.30
C ALA A 256 -11.32 -0.91 -16.11
N PHE A 257 -10.81 -2.04 -16.60
CA PHE A 257 -9.38 -2.36 -16.57
C PHE A 257 -8.55 -1.26 -17.27
N GLY A 258 -8.89 -0.92 -18.51
CA GLY A 258 -8.15 0.11 -19.25
C GLY A 258 -8.19 1.48 -18.59
N THR A 259 -9.38 1.87 -18.12
CA THR A 259 -9.58 3.15 -17.41
C THR A 259 -8.78 3.20 -16.12
N MET A 260 -8.80 2.14 -15.32
CA MET A 260 -8.12 2.13 -14.02
C MET A 260 -6.61 1.96 -14.15
N VAL A 261 -6.12 1.26 -15.17
CA VAL A 261 -4.69 1.28 -15.51
C VAL A 261 -4.26 2.70 -15.86
N GLY A 262 -5.00 3.41 -16.71
CA GLY A 262 -4.74 4.82 -17.04
C GLY A 262 -4.78 5.73 -15.81
N PHE A 263 -5.78 5.55 -14.92
CA PHE A 263 -5.91 6.30 -13.68
C PHE A 263 -4.68 6.12 -12.75
N HIS A 264 -4.24 4.88 -12.53
CA HIS A 264 -3.09 4.61 -11.67
C HIS A 264 -1.76 5.03 -12.31
N LEU A 265 -1.62 4.95 -13.63
CA LEU A 265 -0.47 5.54 -14.33
C LEU A 265 -0.45 7.06 -14.18
N GLY A 266 -1.60 7.72 -14.29
CA GLY A 266 -1.74 9.16 -14.03
C GLY A 266 -1.30 9.53 -12.60
N ILE A 267 -1.74 8.77 -11.58
CA ILE A 267 -1.28 8.96 -10.21
C ILE A 267 0.25 8.84 -10.12
N TYR A 268 0.82 7.78 -10.69
CA TYR A 268 2.28 7.55 -10.69
C TYR A 268 3.06 8.68 -11.37
N MET A 269 2.54 9.23 -12.47
CA MET A 269 3.18 10.36 -13.15
C MET A 269 3.16 11.63 -12.31
N CYS A 270 2.05 11.89 -11.62
CA CYS A 270 1.86 13.11 -10.82
C CYS A 270 2.50 13.02 -9.44
N MET A 271 2.52 11.82 -8.84
CA MET A 271 2.80 11.64 -7.42
C MET A 271 3.67 10.42 -7.15
N ASP A 272 4.62 10.55 -6.24
CA ASP A 272 5.35 9.41 -5.70
C ASP A 272 4.60 8.83 -4.49
N VAL A 273 3.76 7.87 -4.77
CA VAL A 273 3.01 7.07 -3.78
C VAL A 273 3.60 5.67 -3.59
N GLY A 274 4.90 5.52 -3.86
CA GLY A 274 5.61 4.24 -3.82
C GLY A 274 5.05 3.24 -4.82
N LEU A 275 4.87 2.00 -4.39
CA LEU A 275 4.39 0.91 -5.27
C LEU A 275 2.86 0.84 -5.41
N PHE A 276 2.11 1.77 -4.81
CA PHE A 276 0.65 1.67 -4.75
C PHE A 276 0.00 1.59 -6.13
N SER A 277 0.40 2.46 -7.05
CA SER A 277 -0.13 2.45 -8.43
C SER A 277 0.11 1.13 -9.14
N PHE A 278 1.32 0.59 -9.03
CA PHE A 278 1.69 -0.70 -9.65
C PHE A 278 0.99 -1.88 -8.98
N MET A 279 0.80 -1.84 -7.65
CA MET A 279 0.03 -2.86 -6.93
C MET A 279 -1.43 -2.88 -7.37
N CYS A 280 -2.04 -1.72 -7.53
CA CYS A 280 -3.40 -1.63 -8.08
C CYS A 280 -3.47 -2.18 -9.51
N ILE A 281 -2.53 -1.81 -10.39
CA ILE A 281 -2.46 -2.34 -11.77
C ILE A 281 -2.32 -3.86 -11.75
N ALA A 282 -1.42 -4.41 -10.91
CA ALA A 282 -1.25 -5.85 -10.75
C ALA A 282 -2.54 -6.52 -10.27
N TYR A 283 -3.28 -5.89 -9.36
CA TYR A 283 -4.58 -6.40 -8.90
C TYR A 283 -5.61 -6.40 -10.05
N TRP A 284 -5.64 -5.37 -10.87
CA TRP A 284 -6.57 -5.26 -12.00
C TRP A 284 -6.39 -6.36 -13.04
N LEU A 285 -5.21 -6.99 -13.15
CA LEU A 285 -4.96 -8.09 -14.07
C LEU A 285 -5.92 -9.27 -13.89
N VAL A 286 -6.46 -9.48 -12.68
CA VAL A 286 -7.42 -10.55 -12.39
C VAL A 286 -8.77 -10.37 -13.10
N PHE A 287 -9.09 -9.13 -13.50
CA PHE A 287 -10.36 -8.78 -14.14
C PHE A 287 -10.36 -8.91 -15.66
N LEU A 288 -9.24 -9.27 -16.29
CA LEU A 288 -9.20 -9.52 -17.72
C LEU A 288 -10.17 -10.67 -18.08
N PRO A 289 -11.22 -10.41 -18.88
CA PRO A 289 -12.22 -11.41 -19.21
C PRO A 289 -11.72 -12.43 -20.21
N SER A 290 -12.41 -13.57 -20.34
CA SER A 290 -12.08 -14.59 -21.35
C SER A 290 -12.02 -14.03 -22.75
N LEU A 291 -12.88 -13.09 -23.09
CA LEU A 291 -12.88 -12.37 -24.38
C LEU A 291 -11.50 -11.78 -24.74
N PHE A 292 -10.77 -11.23 -23.76
CA PHE A 292 -9.41 -10.74 -23.96
C PHE A 292 -8.47 -11.89 -24.33
N TRP A 293 -8.51 -12.98 -23.59
CA TRP A 293 -7.63 -14.12 -23.79
C TRP A 293 -7.93 -14.86 -25.09
N ASP A 294 -9.19 -14.95 -25.48
CA ASP A 294 -9.59 -15.56 -26.74
C ASP A 294 -9.04 -14.77 -27.94
N LYS A 295 -9.00 -13.43 -27.81
CA LYS A 295 -8.36 -12.58 -28.80
C LYS A 295 -6.83 -12.72 -28.76
N VAL A 296 -6.19 -12.78 -27.60
CA VAL A 296 -4.74 -13.01 -27.46
C VAL A 296 -4.34 -14.37 -28.06
N ALA A 297 -5.18 -15.37 -27.89
CA ALA A 297 -4.95 -16.71 -28.42
C ALA A 297 -4.86 -16.76 -29.95
N THR A 298 -5.39 -15.78 -30.68
CA THR A 298 -5.20 -15.67 -32.14
C THR A 298 -3.78 -15.32 -32.55
N PHE A 299 -2.99 -14.72 -31.62
CA PHE A 299 -1.61 -14.28 -31.87
C PHE A 299 -0.57 -15.16 -31.18
N ILE A 300 -0.92 -15.86 -30.11
CA ILE A 300 -0.01 -16.67 -29.30
C ILE A 300 -0.44 -18.14 -29.38
N PRO A 301 0.47 -19.10 -29.71
CA PRO A 301 0.11 -20.52 -29.79
C PRO A 301 -0.50 -21.07 -28.52
N TRP A 302 -1.61 -21.79 -28.65
CA TRP A 302 -2.42 -22.37 -27.55
C TRP A 302 -1.62 -23.20 -26.53
N LYS A 303 -0.49 -23.78 -26.92
CA LYS A 303 0.38 -24.56 -26.02
C LYS A 303 0.81 -23.77 -24.77
N PHE A 304 0.94 -22.44 -24.87
CA PHE A 304 1.33 -21.57 -23.75
C PHE A 304 0.13 -21.07 -22.94
N LEU A 305 -1.06 -21.05 -23.51
CA LEU A 305 -2.27 -20.51 -22.87
C LEU A 305 -3.08 -21.58 -22.10
N GLY A 306 -2.71 -22.86 -22.24
CA GLY A 306 -3.40 -24.01 -21.67
C GLY A 306 -4.65 -24.37 -22.46
N SER A 307 -4.83 -25.65 -22.77
CA SER A 307 -6.03 -26.20 -23.42
C SER A 307 -7.19 -26.20 -22.42
N GLY A 308 -7.97 -25.13 -22.39
CA GLY A 308 -9.29 -25.16 -21.79
C GLY A 308 -10.31 -25.47 -22.86
N THR A 309 -11.14 -26.47 -22.65
CA THR A 309 -12.32 -26.70 -23.48
C THR A 309 -13.23 -25.48 -23.39
N GLU A 310 -13.89 -25.12 -24.48
CA GLU A 310 -14.84 -24.01 -24.59
C GLU A 310 -16.14 -24.28 -23.80
N ALA A 311 -16.02 -24.57 -22.51
CA ALA A 311 -17.22 -24.67 -21.67
C ALA A 311 -17.84 -23.27 -21.55
N THR A 312 -19.06 -23.13 -22.04
CA THR A 312 -19.80 -21.86 -22.03
C THR A 312 -20.16 -21.38 -20.61
N SER A 313 -20.12 -22.28 -19.64
CA SER A 313 -20.43 -21.99 -18.22
C SER A 313 -19.19 -22.08 -17.35
N PRO A 314 -19.07 -21.24 -16.31
CA PRO A 314 -17.98 -21.33 -15.35
C PRO A 314 -18.10 -22.60 -14.50
N GLU A 315 -16.95 -23.19 -14.18
CA GLU A 315 -16.87 -24.29 -13.24
C GLU A 315 -17.05 -23.78 -11.81
N VAL A 316 -17.98 -24.37 -11.07
CA VAL A 316 -18.21 -24.01 -9.66
C VAL A 316 -17.25 -24.79 -8.77
N LEU A 317 -16.35 -24.10 -8.12
CA LEU A 317 -15.35 -24.71 -7.25
C LEU A 317 -15.76 -24.66 -5.78
N ALA A 318 -15.49 -25.74 -5.06
CA ALA A 318 -15.52 -25.71 -3.60
C ALA A 318 -14.35 -24.85 -3.08
N THR A 319 -14.63 -23.92 -2.21
CA THR A 319 -13.60 -23.15 -1.50
C THR A 319 -13.01 -23.96 -0.35
N PRO A 320 -11.70 -23.84 -0.08
CA PRO A 320 -11.11 -24.44 1.11
C PRO A 320 -11.77 -23.92 2.39
N GLY A 321 -12.04 -24.82 3.32
CA GLY A 321 -12.65 -24.48 4.63
C GLY A 321 -14.19 -24.48 4.64
N PRO A 322 -14.79 -24.09 5.77
CA PRO A 322 -16.24 -24.01 5.92
C PRO A 322 -16.86 -22.99 4.96
N ARG A 323 -18.01 -23.31 4.38
CA ARG A 323 -18.70 -22.46 3.39
C ARG A 323 -19.05 -21.05 3.91
N TRP A 324 -19.22 -20.90 5.23
CA TRP A 324 -19.53 -19.62 5.88
C TRP A 324 -18.29 -18.75 6.14
N LEU A 325 -17.08 -19.31 6.10
CA LEU A 325 -15.84 -18.60 6.49
C LEU A 325 -15.63 -17.32 5.67
N ILE A 326 -15.60 -17.43 4.34
CA ILE A 326 -15.34 -16.27 3.48
C ILE A 326 -16.46 -15.22 3.56
N PRO A 327 -17.76 -15.57 3.50
CA PRO A 327 -18.82 -14.60 3.74
C PRO A 327 -18.68 -13.86 5.07
N CYS A 328 -18.36 -14.57 6.17
CA CYS A 328 -18.14 -13.94 7.47
C CYS A 328 -16.92 -12.98 7.46
N LEU A 329 -15.82 -13.37 6.82
CA LEU A 329 -14.64 -12.50 6.69
C LEU A 329 -14.94 -11.27 5.83
N LEU A 330 -15.73 -11.39 4.77
CA LEU A 330 -16.16 -10.25 3.95
C LEU A 330 -17.04 -9.27 4.75
N ILE A 331 -18.01 -9.81 5.50
CA ILE A 331 -18.84 -8.99 6.40
C ILE A 331 -17.96 -8.31 7.45
N PHE A 332 -17.02 -9.05 8.04
CA PHE A 332 -16.06 -8.50 8.99
C PHE A 332 -15.26 -7.33 8.38
N VAL A 333 -14.72 -7.49 7.17
CA VAL A 333 -13.98 -6.43 6.47
C VAL A 333 -14.87 -5.21 6.23
N MET A 334 -16.13 -5.41 5.82
CA MET A 334 -17.08 -4.31 5.62
C MET A 334 -17.39 -3.57 6.92
N VAL A 335 -17.67 -4.30 8.01
CA VAL A 335 -17.94 -3.72 9.34
C VAL A 335 -16.74 -2.95 9.84
N MET A 336 -15.55 -3.51 9.72
CA MET A 336 -14.31 -2.87 10.14
C MET A 336 -14.05 -1.56 9.38
N ASN A 337 -14.21 -1.56 8.05
CA ASN A 337 -14.07 -0.33 7.26
C ASN A 337 -15.12 0.72 7.64
N TYR A 338 -16.36 0.29 7.90
CA TYR A 338 -17.43 1.19 8.34
C TYR A 338 -17.13 1.80 9.72
N GLN A 339 -16.66 1.00 10.67
CA GLN A 339 -16.25 1.51 12.00
C GLN A 339 -15.11 2.52 11.89
N ARG A 340 -14.11 2.24 11.03
CA ARG A 340 -12.99 3.16 10.78
C ARG A 340 -13.39 4.42 10.04
N TYR A 341 -14.46 4.37 9.26
CA TYR A 341 -15.07 5.55 8.66
C TYR A 341 -15.71 6.46 9.72
N LEU A 342 -16.45 5.89 10.67
CA LEU A 342 -17.08 6.64 11.76
C LEU A 342 -16.06 7.16 12.78
N ASN A 343 -15.06 6.33 13.09
CA ASN A 343 -14.00 6.62 14.04
C ASN A 343 -12.66 6.34 13.35
N PRO A 344 -12.09 7.33 12.63
CA PRO A 344 -10.79 7.17 11.99
C PRO A 344 -9.76 6.66 13.01
N PRO A 345 -8.87 5.74 12.64
CA PRO A 345 -7.89 5.19 13.55
C PRO A 345 -6.91 6.30 13.95
N MET A 346 -7.29 7.07 14.95
CA MET A 346 -6.35 7.77 15.80
C MET A 346 -5.73 6.73 16.73
N VAL A 347 -4.50 6.91 17.16
CA VAL A 347 -3.88 6.03 18.14
C VAL A 347 -4.78 5.98 19.37
N SER A 348 -5.62 4.96 19.47
CA SER A 348 -6.40 4.68 20.66
C SER A 348 -5.58 3.74 21.53
N ASP A 349 -5.49 4.02 22.81
CA ASP A 349 -4.71 3.25 23.80
C ASP A 349 -5.19 1.79 23.92
N GLU A 350 -6.36 1.45 23.38
CA GLU A 350 -6.93 0.10 23.41
C GLU A 350 -7.28 -0.41 22.02
N ALA A 351 -6.64 -1.51 21.62
CA ALA A 351 -7.04 -2.22 20.41
C ALA A 351 -8.38 -2.93 20.62
N SER A 352 -9.37 -2.60 19.80
CA SER A 352 -10.63 -3.34 19.78
C SER A 352 -10.41 -4.79 19.35
N ILE A 353 -11.34 -5.68 19.71
CA ILE A 353 -11.34 -7.08 19.21
C ILE A 353 -11.32 -7.09 17.67
N VAL A 354 -12.05 -6.17 17.05
CA VAL A 354 -12.12 -6.02 15.59
C VAL A 354 -10.76 -5.68 15.02
N ASP A 355 -10.03 -4.73 15.63
CA ASP A 355 -8.67 -4.38 15.19
C ASP A 355 -7.69 -5.55 15.37
N THR A 356 -7.79 -6.26 16.48
CA THR A 356 -6.94 -7.43 16.77
C THR A 356 -7.16 -8.53 15.72
N VAL A 357 -8.41 -8.90 15.45
CA VAL A 357 -8.73 -9.89 14.40
C VAL A 357 -8.28 -9.40 13.03
N GLY A 358 -8.52 -8.15 12.68
CA GLY A 358 -8.06 -7.54 11.43
C GLY A 358 -6.56 -7.66 11.25
N ARG A 359 -5.79 -7.38 12.27
CA ARG A 359 -4.32 -7.47 12.26
C ARG A 359 -3.82 -8.91 12.16
N ILE A 360 -4.39 -9.86 12.93
CA ILE A 360 -4.00 -11.28 12.86
C ILE A 360 -4.28 -11.86 11.48
N THR A 361 -5.41 -11.51 10.88
CA THR A 361 -5.76 -11.98 9.53
C THR A 361 -5.08 -11.19 8.42
N GLY A 362 -4.45 -10.07 8.72
CA GLY A 362 -3.91 -9.15 7.73
C GLY A 362 -4.97 -8.45 6.89
N LEU A 363 -6.21 -8.44 7.34
CA LEU A 363 -7.34 -7.78 6.67
C LEU A 363 -7.62 -6.38 7.21
N ASP A 364 -6.84 -5.92 8.19
CA ASP A 364 -6.92 -4.55 8.68
C ASP A 364 -6.54 -3.58 7.56
N GLN A 365 -7.47 -2.70 7.20
CA GLN A 365 -7.34 -1.78 6.06
C GLN A 365 -8.07 -0.46 6.32
N TYR A 366 -7.52 0.63 5.78
CA TYR A 366 -8.11 1.96 5.81
C TYR A 366 -7.75 2.68 4.52
N TRP A 367 -8.76 3.05 3.73
CA TRP A 367 -8.56 3.56 2.37
C TRP A 367 -8.88 5.05 2.21
N ALA A 368 -9.03 5.76 3.31
CA ALA A 368 -9.40 7.17 3.33
C ALA A 368 -8.24 8.11 2.93
N MET A 369 -7.62 7.86 1.79
CA MET A 369 -6.53 8.69 1.27
C MET A 369 -7.03 10.08 0.88
N PHE A 370 -6.36 11.12 1.40
CA PHE A 370 -6.73 12.53 1.19
C PHE A 370 -8.17 12.87 1.58
N SER A 371 -8.70 12.22 2.62
CA SER A 371 -10.04 12.42 3.13
C SER A 371 -10.04 12.65 4.66
N PRO A 372 -11.07 13.26 5.23
CA PRO A 372 -12.25 13.82 4.56
C PRO A 372 -11.95 15.04 3.68
N GLY A 373 -10.85 15.73 3.91
CA GLY A 373 -10.33 16.85 3.14
C GLY A 373 -8.84 16.72 2.89
N VAL A 374 -8.30 17.60 2.08
CA VAL A 374 -6.88 17.69 1.76
C VAL A 374 -6.18 18.68 2.68
N LEU A 375 -4.89 18.46 2.96
CA LEU A 375 -4.07 19.44 3.64
C LEU A 375 -3.89 20.66 2.75
N LYS A 376 -4.15 21.85 3.30
CA LYS A 376 -3.98 23.14 2.61
C LYS A 376 -2.63 23.79 2.93
N ASP A 377 -1.82 23.14 3.73
CA ASP A 377 -0.52 23.63 4.12
C ASP A 377 0.57 22.79 3.47
N GLY A 378 1.57 23.45 2.90
CA GLY A 378 2.85 22.82 2.61
C GLY A 378 3.49 22.39 3.93
N LEU A 379 4.03 21.19 4.01
CA LEU A 379 4.67 20.65 5.20
C LEU A 379 6.06 20.14 4.87
N LYS A 380 7.08 20.69 5.57
CA LYS A 380 8.44 20.18 5.57
C LYS A 380 8.76 19.62 6.95
N ILE A 381 9.44 18.49 7.02
CA ILE A 381 9.84 17.84 8.28
C ILE A 381 11.27 17.34 8.10
N TRP A 382 12.13 17.60 9.09
CA TRP A 382 13.52 17.11 9.09
C TRP A 382 14.04 16.86 10.50
N ALA A 383 15.11 16.08 10.60
CA ALA A 383 15.90 15.97 11.81
C ALA A 383 17.07 16.95 11.76
N GLU A 384 17.22 17.75 12.81
CA GLU A 384 18.24 18.78 12.95
C GLU A 384 19.13 18.46 14.15
N GLY A 385 20.44 18.45 13.96
CA GLY A 385 21.43 18.33 15.02
C GLY A 385 21.99 19.69 15.40
N THR A 386 22.27 19.90 16.69
CA THR A 386 22.97 21.09 17.21
C THR A 386 24.37 20.71 17.62
N LYS A 387 25.40 21.40 17.08
CA LYS A 387 26.81 21.23 17.45
C LYS A 387 27.14 21.96 18.75
N ALA A 388 28.31 21.68 19.32
CA ALA A 388 28.78 22.32 20.56
C ALA A 388 28.93 23.85 20.44
N ASP A 389 29.19 24.39 19.25
CA ASP A 389 29.25 25.79 18.95
C ASP A 389 27.91 26.50 18.73
N GLY A 390 26.80 25.74 18.83
CA GLY A 390 25.44 26.19 18.58
C GLY A 390 25.01 26.16 17.12
N SER A 391 25.89 25.82 16.19
CA SER A 391 25.52 25.69 14.78
C SER A 391 24.62 24.49 14.56
N LYS A 392 23.68 24.62 13.60
CA LYS A 392 22.69 23.62 13.29
C LYS A 392 23.00 22.91 11.98
N VAL A 393 22.74 21.63 11.93
CA VAL A 393 22.96 20.79 10.75
C VAL A 393 21.77 19.90 10.48
N ASN A 394 21.35 19.79 9.22
CA ASN A 394 20.34 18.83 8.83
C ASN A 394 20.94 17.42 8.83
N LEU A 395 20.39 16.50 9.62
CA LEU A 395 20.92 15.16 9.79
C LEU A 395 20.59 14.25 8.60
N PHE A 396 19.55 14.56 7.82
CA PHE A 396 19.23 13.82 6.60
C PHE A 396 20.03 14.28 5.40
N ASN A 397 20.27 15.60 5.29
CA ASN A 397 20.93 16.19 4.15
C ASN A 397 21.84 17.35 4.59
N PRO A 398 23.07 17.01 5.02
CA PRO A 398 24.03 18.02 5.46
C PRO A 398 24.31 19.07 4.37
N GLY A 399 24.19 20.35 4.70
CA GLY A 399 24.38 21.45 3.76
C GLY A 399 23.10 21.99 3.11
N GLN A 400 21.95 21.39 3.36
CA GLN A 400 20.67 21.89 2.91
C GLN A 400 19.98 22.73 4.00
N ASP A 401 19.59 23.95 3.64
CA ASP A 401 18.70 24.78 4.47
C ASP A 401 17.24 24.48 4.14
N ASN A 402 16.59 23.70 5.01
CA ASN A 402 15.18 23.36 4.86
C ASN A 402 14.22 24.53 5.15
N ARG A 403 14.73 25.64 5.69
CA ARG A 403 13.96 26.85 5.93
C ARG A 403 13.85 27.73 4.69
N SER A 404 14.62 27.44 3.64
CA SER A 404 14.56 28.22 2.40
C SER A 404 13.15 28.10 1.78
N SER A 405 12.72 29.20 1.14
CA SER A 405 11.44 29.28 0.45
C SER A 405 11.36 28.42 -0.82
N ASP A 406 12.46 27.81 -1.24
CA ASP A 406 12.42 26.86 -2.36
C ASP A 406 11.49 25.70 -2.00
N ARG A 407 10.33 25.67 -2.69
CA ARG A 407 9.28 24.69 -2.49
C ARG A 407 9.72 23.26 -2.83
N ARG A 408 10.77 23.10 -3.60
CA ARG A 408 11.32 21.79 -3.91
C ARG A 408 11.94 21.26 -2.64
N MET A 409 11.19 20.44 -1.93
CA MET A 409 11.76 19.62 -0.88
C MET A 409 12.83 18.76 -1.56
N VAL A 410 14.07 19.16 -1.36
CA VAL A 410 15.20 18.49 -1.97
C VAL A 410 15.47 17.23 -1.15
N TRP A 411 14.57 16.26 -1.29
CA TRP A 411 15.00 14.90 -1.15
C TRP A 411 15.90 14.65 -2.36
N THR A 412 17.19 14.51 -2.12
CA THR A 412 18.10 14.12 -3.19
C THR A 412 17.63 12.75 -3.71
N LYS A 413 18.01 12.39 -4.95
CA LYS A 413 17.73 11.05 -5.49
C LYS A 413 18.20 9.93 -4.56
N GLU A 414 19.16 10.19 -3.69
CA GLU A 414 19.70 9.28 -2.69
C GLU A 414 18.77 9.11 -1.48
N ASP A 415 18.00 10.16 -1.11
CA ASP A 415 16.94 10.08 -0.07
C ASP A 415 15.59 9.67 -0.63
N SER A 416 15.51 9.30 -1.89
CA SER A 416 14.28 9.10 -2.66
C SER A 416 13.53 7.82 -2.29
N TYR A 417 13.96 7.10 -1.27
CA TYR A 417 13.23 5.93 -0.82
C TYR A 417 11.93 6.37 -0.13
N ALA A 418 10.80 6.16 -0.81
CA ALA A 418 9.48 6.59 -0.36
C ALA A 418 9.16 6.22 1.10
N ARG A 419 9.73 5.09 1.60
CA ARG A 419 9.51 4.61 2.97
C ARG A 419 10.20 5.45 4.04
N LYS A 420 11.34 6.07 3.78
CA LYS A 420 11.97 7.03 4.70
C LYS A 420 11.07 8.25 4.89
N ARG A 421 10.44 8.71 3.81
CA ARG A 421 9.45 9.80 3.89
C ARG A 421 8.24 9.41 4.75
N PHE A 422 7.74 8.19 4.63
CA PHE A 422 6.64 7.71 5.48
C PHE A 422 7.04 7.59 6.95
N LEU A 423 8.28 7.15 7.24
CA LEU A 423 8.80 7.16 8.61
C LEU A 423 8.75 8.58 9.20
N ILE A 424 9.24 9.57 8.46
CA ILE A 424 9.26 10.97 8.90
C ILE A 424 7.85 11.51 9.09
N TRP A 425 6.93 11.17 8.19
CA TRP A 425 5.52 11.51 8.34
C TRP A 425 4.92 10.91 9.62
N GLY A 426 5.20 9.64 9.90
CA GLY A 426 4.80 8.99 11.14
C GLY A 426 5.37 9.67 12.39
N LEU A 427 6.64 10.09 12.36
CA LEU A 427 7.25 10.87 13.44
C LEU A 427 6.60 12.24 13.61
N TYR A 428 6.08 12.85 12.55
CA TYR A 428 5.30 14.08 12.63
C TYR A 428 3.92 13.87 13.27
N GLU A 429 3.22 12.81 12.88
CA GLU A 429 1.89 12.51 13.44
C GLU A 429 1.96 12.07 14.91
N PHE A 430 3.03 11.36 15.29
CA PHE A 430 3.24 10.81 16.63
C PHE A 430 4.56 11.30 17.27
N PRO A 431 4.74 12.62 17.47
CA PRO A 431 6.05 13.17 17.85
C PRO A 431 6.51 12.79 19.26
N ARG A 432 5.62 12.37 20.14
CA ARG A 432 5.93 11.99 21.53
C ARG A 432 6.07 10.49 21.76
N ASP A 433 5.97 9.71 20.70
CA ASP A 433 6.17 8.27 20.77
C ASP A 433 7.63 7.93 21.10
N PRO A 434 7.90 6.87 21.85
CA PRO A 434 9.25 6.33 22.05
C PRO A 434 10.07 6.16 20.77
N PHE A 435 9.42 5.97 19.62
CA PHE A 435 10.08 5.93 18.32
C PHE A 435 10.81 7.22 17.95
N SER A 436 10.19 8.39 18.17
CA SER A 436 10.81 9.67 17.84
C SER A 436 12.09 9.87 18.66
N ARG A 437 12.07 9.47 19.93
CA ARG A 437 13.25 9.51 20.79
C ARG A 437 14.34 8.55 20.33
N ALA A 438 13.99 7.29 20.06
CA ALA A 438 14.93 6.27 19.58
C ALA A 438 15.54 6.65 18.23
N PHE A 439 14.73 7.18 17.34
CA PHE A 439 15.16 7.68 16.04
C PHE A 439 16.18 8.82 16.17
N LEU A 440 15.90 9.84 16.99
CA LEU A 440 16.83 10.95 17.22
C LEU A 440 18.14 10.49 17.88
N LYS A 441 18.06 9.56 18.85
CA LYS A 441 19.23 8.94 19.47
C LYS A 441 20.10 8.25 18.41
N MET A 442 19.50 7.40 17.58
CA MET A 442 20.21 6.70 16.50
C MET A 442 20.87 7.68 15.53
N MET A 443 20.15 8.73 15.09
CA MET A 443 20.70 9.74 14.18
C MET A 443 21.89 10.49 14.79
N LEU A 444 21.81 10.84 16.08
CA LEU A 444 22.87 11.50 16.82
C LEU A 444 24.09 10.59 16.96
N GLU A 445 23.91 9.35 17.33
CA GLU A 445 25.00 8.36 17.49
C GLU A 445 25.69 8.08 16.16
N ASP A 446 24.91 7.89 15.07
CA ASP A 446 25.46 7.64 13.73
C ASP A 446 26.24 8.85 13.22
N TRP A 447 25.71 10.06 13.41
CA TRP A 447 26.43 11.29 13.09
C TRP A 447 27.77 11.37 13.82
N ASN A 448 27.74 11.21 15.16
CA ASN A 448 28.91 11.37 16.02
C ASN A 448 29.96 10.27 15.82
N LYS A 449 29.59 9.11 15.28
CA LYS A 449 30.52 8.04 14.91
C LYS A 449 31.27 8.37 13.61
N ASN A 450 30.65 9.10 12.69
CA ASN A 450 31.17 9.36 11.36
C ASN A 450 31.83 10.74 11.21
N HIS A 451 31.86 11.58 12.27
CA HIS A 451 32.41 12.94 12.23
C HIS A 451 33.43 13.17 13.35
N ASP A 452 34.37 14.07 13.07
CA ASP A 452 35.41 14.48 14.03
C ASP A 452 34.81 15.24 15.23
N THR A 453 35.61 15.35 16.30
CA THR A 453 35.18 15.95 17.58
C THR A 453 34.59 17.37 17.43
N ARG A 454 35.06 18.15 16.47
CA ARG A 454 34.56 19.52 16.20
C ARG A 454 33.18 19.54 15.58
N ASP A 455 32.83 18.52 14.83
CA ASP A 455 31.58 18.40 14.09
C ASP A 455 30.53 17.52 14.80
N LYS A 456 30.84 17.05 16.01
CA LYS A 456 29.90 16.29 16.82
C LYS A 456 28.72 17.13 17.26
N ILE A 457 27.53 16.52 17.24
CA ILE A 457 26.30 17.14 17.72
C ILE A 457 26.04 16.76 19.19
N VAL A 458 25.51 17.70 19.93
CA VAL A 458 25.20 17.57 21.36
C VAL A 458 23.72 17.35 21.63
N SER A 459 22.86 17.72 20.68
CA SER A 459 21.42 17.42 20.72
C SER A 459 20.87 17.21 19.31
N ALA A 460 19.74 16.55 19.23
CA ALA A 460 19.00 16.35 17.97
C ALA A 460 17.52 16.63 18.18
N GLN A 461 16.87 17.21 17.16
CA GLN A 461 15.46 17.56 17.23
C GLN A 461 14.73 17.24 15.92
N ILE A 462 13.43 16.94 15.99
CA ILE A 462 12.54 16.87 14.82
C ILE A 462 11.86 18.21 14.68
N VAL A 463 12.04 18.83 13.52
CA VAL A 463 11.47 20.15 13.20
C VAL A 463 10.44 19.99 12.10
N SER A 464 9.30 20.68 12.24
CA SER A 464 8.30 20.82 11.18
C SER A 464 8.12 22.27 10.80
N LEU A 465 7.98 22.53 9.52
CA LEU A 465 7.69 23.83 8.94
C LEU A 465 6.39 23.73 8.13
N LYS A 466 5.38 24.48 8.56
CA LYS A 466 4.13 24.61 7.81
C LYS A 466 4.12 25.92 7.05
N THR A 467 3.75 25.86 5.78
CA THR A 467 3.58 27.01 4.91
C THR A 467 2.17 27.00 4.31
N GLN A 468 1.43 28.07 4.43
CA GLN A 468 0.11 28.16 3.85
C GLN A 468 0.17 28.10 2.32
N THR A 469 -0.58 27.20 1.70
CA THR A 469 -0.72 27.13 0.25
C THR A 469 -1.75 28.13 -0.23
N SER A 470 -1.39 28.96 -1.21
CA SER A 470 -2.34 29.90 -1.84
C SER A 470 -3.48 29.13 -2.50
N PRO A 471 -4.74 29.60 -2.37
CA PRO A 471 -5.82 29.09 -3.17
C PRO A 471 -5.54 29.21 -4.67
N PRO A 472 -6.17 28.39 -5.53
CA PRO A 472 -6.05 28.55 -6.99
C PRO A 472 -6.42 29.98 -7.41
N HIS A 473 -5.63 30.59 -8.28
CA HIS A 473 -5.81 31.96 -8.80
C HIS A 473 -5.59 33.11 -7.78
N GLU A 474 -5.15 32.80 -6.56
CA GLU A 474 -4.80 33.81 -5.56
C GLU A 474 -3.32 33.71 -5.23
N THR A 475 -2.71 34.84 -4.89
CA THR A 475 -1.34 34.88 -4.39
C THR A 475 -1.37 35.43 -2.98
N ILE A 476 -0.91 34.65 -2.02
CA ILE A 476 -0.69 35.14 -0.65
C ILE A 476 0.64 35.86 -0.63
N GLU A 477 0.63 37.19 -0.48
CA GLU A 477 1.84 38.03 -0.48
C GLU A 477 2.82 37.65 0.64
N SER A 478 2.31 37.21 1.78
CA SER A 478 3.11 36.77 2.95
C SER A 478 2.52 35.49 3.51
N PRO A 479 2.89 34.31 2.99
CA PRO A 479 2.38 33.05 3.51
C PRO A 479 2.82 32.90 4.98
N THR A 480 1.90 32.52 5.82
CA THR A 480 2.19 32.24 7.23
C THR A 480 3.13 31.05 7.33
N ILE A 481 4.29 31.26 7.94
CA ILE A 481 5.27 30.21 8.21
C ILE A 481 5.21 29.88 9.69
N ASN A 482 4.93 28.62 10.01
CA ASN A 482 4.89 28.14 11.38
C ASN A 482 5.91 27.02 11.57
N GLU A 483 7.02 27.36 12.22
CA GLU A 483 8.05 26.39 12.61
C GLU A 483 7.73 25.85 14.00
N LYS A 484 7.80 24.53 14.15
CA LYS A 484 7.55 23.85 15.41
C LYS A 484 8.57 22.74 15.65
N ILE A 485 9.21 22.74 16.82
CA ILE A 485 9.98 21.60 17.31
C ILE A 485 8.96 20.58 17.85
N LEU A 486 8.98 19.39 17.27
CA LEU A 486 8.06 18.30 17.62
C LEU A 486 8.61 17.48 18.78
N MET A 487 9.90 17.17 18.73
CA MET A 487 10.64 16.40 19.73
C MET A 487 12.08 16.88 19.74
N GLU A 488 12.67 16.89 20.94
CA GLU A 488 14.10 17.12 21.16
C GLU A 488 14.68 15.95 21.96
N TYR A 489 15.90 15.55 21.58
CA TYR A 489 16.70 14.56 22.29
C TYR A 489 18.03 15.16 22.70
N ILE A 490 18.29 15.16 24.00
CA ILE A 490 19.55 15.55 24.62
C ILE A 490 20.09 14.32 25.33
N PRO A 491 21.29 13.81 24.99
CA PRO A 491 21.89 12.68 25.69
C PRO A 491 22.03 12.95 27.19
N GLN A 492 21.61 12.02 28.00
CA GLN A 492 21.82 12.08 29.45
C GLN A 492 23.11 11.36 29.81
N PRO A 493 23.80 11.72 30.92
CA PRO A 493 25.06 11.08 31.30
C PRO A 493 24.98 9.56 31.54
N ARG A 494 23.79 8.98 31.47
CA ARG A 494 23.52 7.53 31.65
C ARG A 494 22.90 6.86 30.42
N ASP A 495 22.62 7.63 29.36
CA ASP A 495 22.17 7.08 28.07
C ASP A 495 23.35 6.60 27.22
#